data_fa0afcde6affda7589b5597909879f65
#
_entry.id   fa0afcde6affda7589b5597909879f65
#
_cell.length_a   1.000
_cell.length_b   1.000
_cell.length_c   1.000
_cell.angle_alpha   90.00
_cell.angle_beta   90.00
_cell.angle_gamma   90.00
#
_symmetry.space_group_name_H-M   'P 1'
#
loop_
_entity.id
_entity.type
_entity.pdbx_description
1 polymer ?
#
loop_
_entity_poly.entity_id
_entity_poly.type
_entity_poly.pdbx_seq_one_letter_code
_entity_poly.pdbx_strand_id
1 'polypeptide(L)'
;MDEQCIFALLFLFNHYIMQFETFTASIHNNNMPAGLSVYLQSLWYDGKDDWHKAHSLVDHLSDSTACWVHAYLHRKEGDIGNADYWYRRAGKQRPSVSLQQEWETIVKALS
;
A
#
# COMPACT_ATOMS: atom_id res chain seq x y z
N MET A 1 -29.40 -15.92 2.79
CA MET A 1 -28.90 -14.58 3.19
C MET A 1 -30.05 -13.61 2.97
N ASP A 2 -30.38 -12.79 3.97
CA ASP A 2 -31.47 -11.84 3.82
C ASP A 2 -31.00 -10.58 3.08
N GLU A 3 -31.97 -9.74 2.66
CA GLU A 3 -31.69 -8.53 1.89
C GLU A 3 -30.80 -7.56 2.64
N GLN A 4 -30.93 -7.45 3.96
CA GLN A 4 -30.11 -6.54 4.76
C GLN A 4 -28.65 -6.93 4.76
N CYS A 5 -28.33 -8.21 4.82
CA CYS A 5 -26.94 -8.69 4.73
C CYS A 5 -26.34 -8.42 3.36
N ILE A 6 -27.11 -8.57 2.28
CA ILE A 6 -26.66 -8.27 0.93
C ILE A 6 -26.35 -6.77 0.78
N PHE A 7 -27.24 -5.89 1.27
CA PHE A 7 -27.00 -4.47 1.24
C PHE A 7 -25.78 -4.04 2.02
N ALA A 8 -25.56 -4.63 3.21
CA ALA A 8 -24.39 -4.32 4.02
C ALA A 8 -23.09 -4.72 3.31
N LEU A 9 -23.05 -5.89 2.67
CA LEU A 9 -21.89 -6.35 1.90
C LEU A 9 -21.61 -5.44 0.70
N LEU A 10 -22.65 -5.04 -0.03
CA LEU A 10 -22.50 -4.14 -1.18
C LEU A 10 -22.01 -2.77 -0.74
N PHE A 11 -22.52 -2.25 0.39
CA PHE A 11 -22.08 -0.98 0.94
C PHE A 11 -20.59 -1.03 1.30
N LEU A 12 -20.12 -2.08 1.97
CA LEU A 12 -18.72 -2.24 2.34
C LEU A 12 -17.82 -2.36 1.11
N PHE A 13 -18.25 -3.13 0.10
CA PHE A 13 -17.51 -3.28 -1.14
C PHE A 13 -17.35 -1.93 -1.86
N ASN A 14 -18.43 -1.18 -1.99
CA ASN A 14 -18.41 0.15 -2.61
C ASN A 14 -17.54 1.13 -1.82
N HIS A 15 -17.57 1.03 -0.49
CA HIS A 15 -16.73 1.87 0.36
C HIS A 15 -15.23 1.63 0.11
N TYR A 16 -14.80 0.38 0.00
CA TYR A 16 -13.40 0.04 -0.32
C TYR A 16 -12.97 0.58 -1.69
N ILE A 17 -13.81 0.41 -2.70
CA ILE A 17 -13.52 0.92 -4.06
C ILE A 17 -13.38 2.44 -4.01
N MET A 18 -14.30 3.14 -3.33
CA MET A 18 -14.26 4.60 -3.22
C MET A 18 -13.03 5.09 -2.48
N GLN A 19 -12.59 4.38 -1.42
CA GLN A 19 -11.37 4.74 -0.69
C GLN A 19 -10.13 4.63 -1.58
N PHE A 20 -10.02 3.56 -2.35
CA PHE A 20 -8.89 3.37 -3.26
C PHE A 20 -8.91 4.43 -4.36
N GLU A 21 -10.06 4.68 -4.98
CA GLU A 21 -10.19 5.70 -6.02
C GLU A 21 -9.89 7.10 -5.49
N THR A 22 -10.36 7.40 -4.27
CA THR A 22 -10.08 8.68 -3.62
C THR A 22 -8.58 8.83 -3.35
N PHE A 23 -7.93 7.77 -2.89
CA PHE A 23 -6.49 7.76 -2.65
C PHE A 23 -5.71 8.02 -3.94
N THR A 24 -6.03 7.30 -5.01
CA THR A 24 -5.35 7.48 -6.30
C THR A 24 -5.62 8.85 -6.91
N ALA A 25 -6.86 9.35 -6.81
CA ALA A 25 -7.20 10.70 -7.26
C ALA A 25 -6.39 11.76 -6.51
N SER A 26 -6.18 11.59 -5.20
CA SER A 26 -5.40 12.53 -4.41
C SER A 26 -3.94 12.61 -4.87
N ILE A 27 -3.38 11.51 -5.36
CA ILE A 27 -2.04 11.49 -5.93
C ILE A 27 -2.01 12.33 -7.22
N HIS A 28 -2.97 12.13 -8.11
CA HIS A 28 -3.07 12.90 -9.35
C HIS A 28 -3.29 14.38 -9.08
N ASN A 29 -4.07 14.72 -8.06
CA ASN A 29 -4.38 16.09 -7.70
C ASN A 29 -3.31 16.73 -6.81
N ASN A 30 -2.27 15.99 -6.47
CA ASN A 30 -1.17 16.44 -5.61
C ASN A 30 -1.68 16.99 -4.26
N ASN A 31 -2.65 16.31 -3.66
CA ASN A 31 -3.30 16.75 -2.43
C ASN A 31 -3.47 15.56 -1.48
N MET A 32 -2.44 15.31 -0.64
CA MET A 32 -2.45 14.19 0.28
C MET A 32 -3.62 14.30 1.28
N PRO A 33 -4.45 13.26 1.42
CA PRO A 33 -5.49 13.27 2.43
C PRO A 33 -4.92 13.38 3.85
N ALA A 34 -5.65 14.08 4.73
CA ALA A 34 -5.29 14.15 6.14
C ALA A 34 -5.48 12.80 6.82
N GLY A 35 -4.68 12.53 7.85
CA GLY A 35 -4.88 11.35 8.71
C GLY A 35 -4.38 10.04 8.16
N LEU A 36 -3.61 10.02 7.06
CA LEU A 36 -3.02 8.79 6.55
C LEU A 36 -1.98 8.23 7.53
N SER A 37 -1.96 6.91 7.68
CA SER A 37 -0.87 6.23 8.39
C SER A 37 0.47 6.50 7.68
N VAL A 38 1.57 6.34 8.39
CA VAL A 38 2.90 6.48 7.79
C VAL A 38 3.10 5.53 6.61
N TYR A 39 2.50 4.36 6.66
CA TYR A 39 2.57 3.37 5.59
C TYR A 39 1.88 3.86 4.33
N LEU A 40 0.68 4.39 4.47
CA LEU A 40 -0.07 4.97 3.33
C LEU A 40 0.58 6.25 2.83
N GLN A 41 1.18 7.05 3.71
CA GLN A 41 1.98 8.20 3.27
C GLN A 41 3.15 7.76 2.39
N SER A 42 3.85 6.70 2.80
CA SER A 42 4.94 6.12 2.00
C SER A 42 4.46 5.70 0.61
N LEU A 43 3.35 4.95 0.55
CA LEU A 43 2.78 4.50 -0.72
C LEU A 43 2.24 5.65 -1.56
N TRP A 44 1.78 6.71 -0.94
CA TRP A 44 1.37 7.93 -1.63
C TRP A 44 2.55 8.59 -2.34
N TYR A 45 3.68 8.75 -1.65
CA TYR A 45 4.88 9.31 -2.27
C TYR A 45 5.43 8.40 -3.35
N ASP A 46 5.36 7.08 -3.16
CA ASP A 46 5.73 6.13 -4.22
C ASP A 46 4.84 6.32 -5.45
N GLY A 47 3.55 6.51 -5.27
CA GLY A 47 2.62 6.82 -6.36
C GLY A 47 2.92 8.14 -7.05
N LYS A 48 3.63 9.05 -6.39
CA LYS A 48 4.15 10.30 -6.97
C LYS A 48 5.52 10.12 -7.62
N ASP A 49 6.01 8.89 -7.72
CA ASP A 49 7.36 8.58 -8.20
C ASP A 49 8.47 9.18 -7.34
N ASP A 50 8.20 9.43 -6.08
CA ASP A 50 9.19 9.89 -5.09
C ASP A 50 9.61 8.71 -4.19
N TRP A 51 10.43 7.83 -4.77
CA TRP A 51 10.89 6.62 -4.08
C TRP A 51 11.68 6.95 -2.81
N HIS A 52 12.57 7.95 -2.88
CA HIS A 52 13.40 8.32 -1.73
C HIS A 52 12.57 8.80 -0.55
N LYS A 53 11.55 9.61 -0.79
CA LYS A 53 10.66 10.08 0.27
C LYS A 53 9.84 8.90 0.82
N ALA A 54 9.32 8.05 -0.06
CA ALA A 54 8.57 6.87 0.35
C ALA A 54 9.41 5.98 1.27
N HIS A 55 10.64 5.68 0.86
CA HIS A 55 11.57 4.84 1.60
C HIS A 55 11.92 5.45 2.97
N SER A 56 12.18 6.76 3.01
CA SER A 56 12.57 7.45 4.24
C SER A 56 11.51 7.38 5.33
N LEU A 57 10.23 7.22 4.96
CA LEU A 57 9.14 7.16 5.92
C LEU A 57 9.06 5.82 6.65
N VAL A 58 9.61 4.74 6.07
CA VAL A 58 9.46 3.38 6.62
C VAL A 58 10.79 2.70 6.92
N ASP A 59 11.92 3.20 6.43
CA ASP A 59 13.21 2.50 6.51
C ASP A 59 13.73 2.32 7.94
N HIS A 60 13.32 3.18 8.86
CA HIS A 60 13.74 3.15 10.26
C HIS A 60 12.73 2.41 11.16
N LEU A 61 11.62 1.91 10.60
CA LEU A 61 10.59 1.19 11.33
C LEU A 61 10.81 -0.31 11.20
N SER A 62 10.49 -1.07 12.25
CA SER A 62 10.76 -2.51 12.31
C SER A 62 9.51 -3.38 12.41
N ASP A 63 8.32 -2.78 12.47
CA ASP A 63 7.08 -3.54 12.51
C ASP A 63 6.80 -4.22 11.16
N SER A 64 5.99 -5.27 11.19
CA SER A 64 5.75 -6.10 10.02
C SER A 64 5.14 -5.33 8.84
N THR A 65 4.26 -4.37 9.12
CA THR A 65 3.65 -3.55 8.07
C THR A 65 4.68 -2.65 7.40
N ALA A 66 5.54 -1.99 8.19
CA ALA A 66 6.63 -1.17 7.64
C ALA A 66 7.59 -2.03 6.81
N CYS A 67 7.91 -3.23 7.29
CA CYS A 67 8.77 -4.15 6.56
C CYS A 67 8.14 -4.57 5.22
N TRP A 68 6.84 -4.75 5.16
CA TRP A 68 6.14 -5.08 3.92
C TRP A 68 6.27 -3.95 2.89
N VAL A 69 5.98 -2.72 3.29
CA VAL A 69 6.11 -1.55 2.41
C VAL A 69 7.58 -1.38 1.98
N HIS A 70 8.51 -1.53 2.91
CA HIS A 70 9.95 -1.45 2.65
C HIS A 70 10.39 -2.48 1.61
N ALA A 71 9.91 -3.73 1.74
CA ALA A 71 10.18 -4.81 0.79
C ALA A 71 9.68 -4.46 -0.61
N TYR A 72 8.46 -3.98 -0.72
CA TYR A 72 7.88 -3.55 -2.00
C TYR A 72 8.74 -2.47 -2.65
N LEU A 73 9.19 -1.47 -1.89
CA LEU A 73 10.02 -0.39 -2.42
C LEU A 73 11.35 -0.91 -2.97
N HIS A 74 12.00 -1.87 -2.30
CA HIS A 74 13.22 -2.48 -2.82
C HIS A 74 12.96 -3.35 -4.03
N ARG A 75 11.82 -4.05 -4.09
CA ARG A 75 11.41 -4.78 -5.28
C ARG A 75 11.26 -3.84 -6.47
N LYS A 76 10.65 -2.69 -6.25
CA LYS A 76 10.42 -1.68 -7.31
C LYS A 76 11.74 -1.15 -7.87
N GLU A 77 12.73 -0.92 -7.03
CA GLU A 77 14.04 -0.45 -7.51
C GLU A 77 14.91 -1.55 -8.10
N GLY A 78 14.46 -2.81 -8.04
CA GLY A 78 15.20 -3.94 -8.61
C GLY A 78 16.19 -4.60 -7.67
N ASP A 79 16.24 -4.20 -6.40
CA ASP A 79 17.10 -4.81 -5.38
C ASP A 79 16.39 -6.00 -4.75
N ILE A 80 16.35 -7.10 -5.48
CA ILE A 80 15.51 -8.27 -5.14
C ILE A 80 16.01 -8.97 -3.88
N GLY A 81 17.32 -9.07 -3.68
CA GLY A 81 17.88 -9.68 -2.47
C GLY A 81 17.48 -8.94 -1.21
N ASN A 82 17.55 -7.62 -1.24
CA ASN A 82 17.14 -6.75 -0.15
C ASN A 82 15.61 -6.81 0.04
N ALA A 83 14.85 -6.82 -1.05
CA ALA A 83 13.40 -6.98 -0.99
C ALA A 83 13.03 -8.28 -0.26
N ASP A 84 13.64 -9.40 -0.63
CA ASP A 84 13.33 -10.69 -0.02
C ASP A 84 13.68 -10.71 1.47
N TYR A 85 14.76 -10.04 1.88
CA TYR A 85 15.09 -9.87 3.29
C TYR A 85 13.93 -9.19 4.06
N TRP A 86 13.39 -8.11 3.51
CA TRP A 86 12.30 -7.37 4.16
C TRP A 86 10.96 -8.09 4.08
N TYR A 87 10.69 -8.83 2.97
CA TYR A 87 9.50 -9.69 2.91
C TYR A 87 9.52 -10.74 4.03
N ARG A 88 10.67 -11.38 4.26
CA ARG A 88 10.78 -12.36 5.35
C ARG A 88 10.49 -11.73 6.70
N ARG A 89 11.00 -10.54 6.95
CA ARG A 89 10.74 -9.81 8.20
C ARG A 89 9.27 -9.40 8.32
N ALA A 90 8.59 -9.20 7.22
CA ALA A 90 7.15 -8.91 7.20
C ALA A 90 6.29 -10.17 7.36
N GLY A 91 6.90 -11.36 7.36
CA GLY A 91 6.16 -12.61 7.38
C GLY A 91 5.48 -12.93 6.04
N LYS A 92 6.05 -12.44 4.94
CA LYS A 92 5.47 -12.56 3.60
C LYS A 92 6.48 -13.11 2.62
N GLN A 93 5.97 -13.55 1.47
CA GLN A 93 6.79 -13.92 0.32
C GLN A 93 6.64 -12.86 -0.77
N ARG A 94 7.69 -12.65 -1.53
CA ARG A 94 7.63 -11.74 -2.66
C ARG A 94 6.61 -12.28 -3.66
N PRO A 95 5.58 -11.46 -4.03
CA PRO A 95 4.57 -11.91 -4.98
C PRO A 95 5.11 -11.94 -6.40
N SER A 96 4.43 -12.70 -7.27
CA SER A 96 4.75 -12.77 -8.69
C SER A 96 3.93 -11.81 -9.56
N VAL A 97 2.99 -11.09 -8.95
CA VAL A 97 2.15 -10.11 -9.66
C VAL A 97 2.98 -8.88 -10.05
N SER A 98 2.41 -8.01 -10.88
CA SER A 98 3.07 -6.76 -11.27
C SER A 98 3.28 -5.83 -10.06
N LEU A 99 4.21 -4.90 -10.19
CA LEU A 99 4.43 -3.87 -9.17
C LEU A 99 3.16 -3.06 -8.91
N GLN A 100 2.43 -2.71 -9.96
CA GLN A 100 1.18 -1.96 -9.82
C GLN A 100 0.14 -2.76 -9.04
N GLN A 101 0.01 -4.06 -9.32
CA GLN A 101 -0.93 -4.91 -8.59
C GLN A 101 -0.53 -5.07 -7.13
N GLU A 102 0.75 -5.19 -6.83
CA GLU A 102 1.22 -5.25 -5.44
C GLU A 102 0.95 -3.94 -4.72
N TRP A 103 1.27 -2.80 -5.33
CA TRP A 103 0.98 -1.48 -4.76
C TRP A 103 -0.50 -1.35 -4.40
N GLU A 104 -1.37 -1.70 -5.33
CA GLU A 104 -2.82 -1.66 -5.13
C GLU A 104 -3.25 -2.59 -3.98
N THR A 105 -2.70 -3.80 -3.93
CA THR A 105 -2.99 -4.76 -2.85
C THR A 105 -2.61 -4.19 -1.49
N ILE A 106 -1.42 -3.59 -1.38
CA ILE A 106 -0.97 -3.03 -0.12
C ILE A 106 -1.83 -1.84 0.29
N VAL A 107 -2.11 -0.91 -0.63
CA VAL A 107 -2.96 0.24 -0.34
C VAL A 107 -4.32 -0.20 0.18
N LYS A 108 -4.96 -1.16 -0.49
CA LYS A 108 -6.27 -1.67 -0.07
C LYS A 108 -6.21 -2.36 1.29
N ALA A 109 -5.15 -3.11 1.56
CA ALA A 109 -4.99 -3.81 2.82
C ALA A 109 -4.80 -2.85 4.00
N LEU A 110 -4.20 -1.69 3.77
CA LEU A 110 -3.86 -0.72 4.82
C LEU A 110 -4.85 0.44 4.93
N SER A 111 -5.83 0.48 4.04
CA SER A 111 -6.87 1.54 4.04
C SER A 111 -7.96 1.28 5.07
#